data_bb87195cccc0439937d7d2a8b3eb3f58
#
_entry.id   bb87195cccc0439937d7d2a8b3eb3f58
#
_cell.length_a   1.000
_cell.length_b   1.000
_cell.length_c   1.000
_cell.angle_alpha   90.00
_cell.angle_beta   90.00
_cell.angle_gamma   90.00
#
_symmetry.space_group_name_H-M   'P 1'
#
loop_
_entity.id
_entity.type
_entity.pdbx_description
1 polymer ?
#
loop_
_entity_poly.entity_id
_entity_poly.type
_entity_poly.pdbx_seq_one_letter_code
_entity_poly.pdbx_strand_id
1 'polypeptide(L)'
;MRILITNDDGINAPGLKILKKIALRLTNEDNIFTVAPSSERSGVGHCISYTSPMMITEIEKNRFSVDGYPADCVLAGIYHVFNGQKPDIVLSGVNRGNNSAENVLYSGTIGAAIEGALQGIK
;
A
#
# COMPACT_ATOMS: atom_id res chain seq x y z
N MET A 1 -15.83 -2.21 8.00
CA MET A 1 -15.10 -1.71 6.79
C MET A 1 -13.66 -2.13 6.91
N ARG A 2 -13.16 -2.90 5.96
CA ARG A 2 -11.75 -3.35 5.89
C ARG A 2 -10.95 -2.34 5.08
N ILE A 3 -9.82 -1.88 5.64
CA ILE A 3 -8.95 -0.88 5.04
C ILE A 3 -7.57 -1.48 4.79
N LEU A 4 -7.08 -1.37 3.57
CA LEU A 4 -5.70 -1.65 3.23
C LEU A 4 -4.93 -0.33 3.18
N ILE A 5 -3.86 -0.21 3.95
CA ILE A 5 -2.97 0.95 3.90
C ILE A 5 -1.60 0.58 3.33
N THR A 6 -1.06 1.44 2.49
CA THR A 6 0.26 1.27 1.85
C THR A 6 0.96 2.61 1.66
N ASN A 7 2.20 2.61 1.17
CA ASN A 7 2.98 3.78 0.80
C ASN A 7 4.08 3.42 -0.19
N ASP A 8 4.89 4.38 -0.60
CA ASP A 8 6.14 4.18 -1.34
C ASP A 8 7.41 4.47 -0.51
N ASP A 9 7.25 5.09 0.65
CA ASP A 9 8.37 5.40 1.55
C ASP A 9 8.87 4.18 2.37
N GLY A 10 8.11 3.10 2.39
CA GLY A 10 8.46 1.85 3.05
C GLY A 10 7.70 1.59 4.36
N ILE A 11 7.74 0.32 4.79
CA ILE A 11 6.97 -0.20 5.93
C ILE A 11 7.29 0.50 7.26
N ASN A 12 8.48 1.05 7.42
CA ASN A 12 8.91 1.74 8.63
C ASN A 12 8.77 3.26 8.56
N ALA A 13 8.25 3.81 7.46
CA ALA A 13 8.12 5.25 7.28
C ALA A 13 7.07 5.85 8.24
N PRO A 14 7.33 7.06 8.77
CA PRO A 14 6.40 7.71 9.71
C PRO A 14 5.02 8.01 9.10
N GLY A 15 4.95 8.21 7.78
CA GLY A 15 3.70 8.45 7.06
C GLY A 15 2.67 7.34 7.21
N LEU A 16 3.10 6.08 7.31
CA LEU A 16 2.20 4.95 7.58
C LEU A 16 1.56 5.02 8.97
N LYS A 17 2.30 5.49 9.98
CA LYS A 17 1.75 5.67 11.32
C LYS A 17 0.67 6.74 11.36
N ILE A 18 0.87 7.82 10.59
CA ILE A 18 -0.12 8.88 10.42
C ILE A 18 -1.35 8.34 9.70
N LEU A 19 -1.15 7.60 8.60
CA LEU A 19 -2.24 7.02 7.82
C LEU A 19 -3.04 6.00 8.65
N LYS A 20 -2.38 5.19 9.48
CA LYS A 20 -3.05 4.27 10.40
C LYS A 20 -3.93 5.03 11.41
N LYS A 21 -3.47 6.16 11.96
CA LYS A 21 -4.28 7.00 12.85
C LYS A 21 -5.53 7.55 12.15
N ILE A 22 -5.40 7.91 10.89
CA ILE A 22 -6.55 8.36 10.07
C ILE A 22 -7.52 7.21 9.86
N ALA A 23 -7.02 6.03 9.48
CA ALA A 23 -7.84 4.83 9.27
C ALA A 23 -8.60 4.40 10.53
N LEU A 24 -8.00 4.55 11.72
CA LEU A 24 -8.64 4.27 13.01
C LEU A 24 -9.85 5.16 13.30
N ARG A 25 -10.01 6.28 12.61
CA ARG A 25 -11.22 7.12 12.70
C ARG A 25 -12.38 6.58 11.85
N LEU A 26 -12.10 5.66 10.95
CA LEU A 26 -13.06 5.08 10.02
C LEU A 26 -13.51 3.68 10.42
N THR A 27 -12.62 2.93 11.08
CA THR A 27 -12.87 1.55 11.50
C THR A 27 -12.00 1.17 12.71
N ASN A 28 -12.22 -0.02 13.27
CA ASN A 28 -11.39 -0.52 14.37
C ASN A 28 -10.07 -1.13 13.86
N GLU A 29 -9.11 -1.34 14.77
CA GLU A 29 -7.76 -1.80 14.44
C GLU A 29 -7.74 -3.17 13.75
N ASP A 30 -8.63 -4.08 14.11
CA ASP A 30 -8.69 -5.43 13.54
C ASP A 30 -9.06 -5.43 12.04
N ASN A 31 -9.63 -4.35 11.55
CA ASN A 31 -10.01 -4.16 10.14
C ASN A 31 -9.00 -3.33 9.35
N ILE A 32 -7.86 -2.95 9.95
CA ILE A 32 -6.81 -2.19 9.28
C ILE A 32 -5.63 -3.12 8.99
N PHE A 33 -5.28 -3.22 7.72
CA PHE A 33 -4.17 -4.05 7.24
C PHE A 33 -3.13 -3.15 6.58
N THR A 34 -1.89 -3.28 7.01
CA THR A 34 -0.75 -2.54 6.45
C THR A 34 0.05 -3.48 5.56
N VAL A 35 0.17 -3.15 4.29
CA VAL A 35 1.01 -3.86 3.34
C VAL A 35 1.85 -2.83 2.59
N ALA A 36 3.14 -2.81 2.83
CA ALA A 36 4.01 -1.76 2.30
C ALA A 36 5.38 -2.32 1.88
N PRO A 37 6.10 -1.61 0.99
CA PRO A 37 7.42 -2.03 0.56
C PRO A 37 8.38 -2.18 1.76
N SER A 38 9.27 -3.16 1.70
CA SER A 38 10.31 -3.37 2.72
C SER A 38 11.29 -2.20 2.82
N SER A 39 11.47 -1.45 1.72
CA SER A 39 12.31 -0.27 1.62
C SER A 39 11.67 0.79 0.74
N GLU A 40 12.19 2.02 0.78
CA GLU A 40 11.71 3.12 -0.05
C GLU A 40 11.73 2.79 -1.55
N ARG A 41 10.65 3.14 -2.26
CA ARG A 41 10.44 2.91 -3.69
C ARG A 41 9.98 4.19 -4.39
N SER A 42 10.75 5.26 -4.22
CA SER A 42 10.45 6.56 -4.83
C SER A 42 10.62 6.54 -6.35
N GLY A 43 9.80 7.30 -7.07
CA GLY A 43 9.92 7.48 -8.52
C GLY A 43 9.55 6.27 -9.36
N VAL A 44 8.84 5.29 -8.82
CA VAL A 44 8.53 4.02 -9.51
C VAL A 44 7.19 4.02 -10.23
N GLY A 45 6.32 5.02 -10.01
CA GLY A 45 5.00 5.09 -10.62
C GLY A 45 4.16 3.85 -10.34
N HIS A 46 3.47 3.35 -11.38
CA HIS A 46 2.66 2.13 -11.32
C HIS A 46 3.47 0.89 -11.78
N CYS A 47 4.67 0.71 -11.25
CA CYS A 47 5.48 -0.49 -11.52
C CYS A 47 4.93 -1.72 -10.81
N ILE A 48 4.99 -2.86 -11.49
CA ILE A 48 4.59 -4.18 -11.00
C ILE A 48 5.71 -5.18 -11.27
N SER A 49 5.94 -6.10 -10.33
CA SER A 49 6.89 -7.21 -10.50
C SER A 49 6.24 -8.35 -11.28
N TYR A 50 6.66 -8.55 -12.52
CA TYR A 50 6.17 -9.67 -13.35
C TYR A 50 7.03 -10.91 -13.28
N THR A 51 8.36 -10.71 -13.17
CA THR A 51 9.34 -11.72 -13.51
C THR A 51 10.02 -12.35 -12.31
N SER A 52 9.77 -11.80 -11.12
CA SER A 52 10.40 -12.26 -9.88
C SER A 52 9.35 -12.55 -8.82
N PRO A 53 9.52 -13.62 -8.03
CA PRO A 53 8.70 -13.86 -6.85
C PRO A 53 8.84 -12.69 -5.87
N MET A 54 7.74 -12.31 -5.24
CA MET A 54 7.75 -11.32 -4.15
C MET A 54 7.84 -12.03 -2.82
N MET A 55 8.74 -11.59 -1.95
CA MET A 55 8.76 -12.03 -0.56
C MET A 55 7.78 -11.16 0.26
N ILE A 56 6.84 -11.81 0.92
CA ILE A 56 5.88 -11.18 1.83
C ILE A 56 6.18 -11.67 3.23
N THR A 57 6.44 -10.75 4.15
CA THR A 57 6.79 -11.07 5.53
C THR A 57 5.77 -10.42 6.47
N GLU A 58 5.08 -11.22 7.28
CA GLU A 58 4.25 -10.71 8.36
C GLU A 58 5.17 -10.26 9.52
N ILE A 59 5.20 -8.95 9.80
CA ILE A 59 6.04 -8.35 10.85
C ILE A 59 5.31 -8.40 12.20
N GLU A 60 4.04 -8.08 12.19
CA GLU A 60 3.10 -8.10 13.33
C GLU A 60 1.70 -8.40 12.80
N LYS A 61 0.74 -8.59 13.69
CA LYS A 61 -0.66 -8.81 13.31
C LYS A 61 -1.12 -7.71 12.35
N ASN A 62 -1.64 -8.10 11.19
CA ASN A 62 -2.14 -7.20 10.14
C ASN A 62 -1.10 -6.22 9.57
N ARG A 63 0.21 -6.52 9.71
CA ARG A 63 1.28 -5.68 9.19
C ARG A 63 2.30 -6.51 8.41
N PHE A 64 2.40 -6.26 7.12
CA PHE A 64 3.19 -7.04 6.16
C PHE A 64 4.16 -6.16 5.41
N SER A 65 5.41 -6.60 5.27
CA SER A 65 6.36 -6.02 4.35
C SER A 65 6.43 -6.83 3.07
N VAL A 66 6.57 -6.15 1.95
CA VAL A 66 6.67 -6.76 0.62
C VAL A 66 7.97 -6.30 -0.03
N ASP A 67 8.75 -7.25 -0.53
CA ASP A 67 9.92 -6.93 -1.35
C ASP A 67 9.50 -6.67 -2.79
N GLY A 68 8.84 -5.55 -3.00
CA GLY A 68 8.24 -5.14 -4.26
C GLY A 68 7.87 -3.67 -4.30
N TYR A 69 7.15 -3.26 -5.33
CA TYR A 69 6.68 -1.90 -5.54
C TYR A 69 5.36 -1.62 -4.80
N PRO A 70 4.96 -0.35 -4.62
CA PRO A 70 3.70 -0.02 -3.97
C PRO A 70 2.47 -0.68 -4.61
N ALA A 71 2.41 -0.76 -5.94
CA ALA A 71 1.34 -1.47 -6.65
C ALA A 71 1.34 -2.98 -6.33
N ASP A 72 2.51 -3.60 -6.20
CA ASP A 72 2.65 -4.99 -5.75
C ASP A 72 2.09 -5.20 -4.35
N CYS A 73 2.23 -4.21 -3.46
CA CYS A 73 1.68 -4.27 -2.11
C CYS A 73 0.15 -4.33 -2.10
N VAL A 74 -0.50 -3.62 -3.01
CA VAL A 74 -1.97 -3.71 -3.20
C VAL A 74 -2.37 -5.11 -3.65
N LEU A 75 -1.68 -5.67 -4.65
CA LEU A 75 -1.93 -7.02 -5.14
C LEU A 75 -1.67 -8.07 -4.05
N ALA A 76 -0.56 -7.95 -3.31
CA ALA A 76 -0.25 -8.82 -2.18
C ALA A 76 -1.32 -8.74 -1.09
N GLY A 77 -1.83 -7.55 -0.80
CA GLY A 77 -2.94 -7.35 0.11
C GLY A 77 -4.18 -8.13 -0.32
N ILE A 78 -4.59 -7.98 -1.56
CA ILE A 78 -5.79 -8.65 -2.08
C ILE A 78 -5.61 -10.18 -2.11
N TYR A 79 -4.54 -10.66 -2.73
CA TYR A 79 -4.41 -12.09 -3.04
C TYR A 79 -3.80 -12.92 -1.91
N HIS A 80 -2.94 -12.33 -1.09
CA HIS A 80 -2.30 -13.05 0.02
C HIS A 80 -2.99 -12.75 1.36
N VAL A 81 -3.12 -11.48 1.73
CA VAL A 81 -3.64 -11.09 3.04
C VAL A 81 -5.15 -11.31 3.14
N PHE A 82 -5.89 -10.95 2.11
CA PHE A 82 -7.35 -11.11 2.05
C PHE A 82 -7.84 -12.37 1.32
N ASN A 83 -6.92 -13.25 0.90
CA ASN A 83 -7.25 -14.50 0.19
C ASN A 83 -8.16 -14.29 -1.04
N GLY A 84 -7.87 -13.28 -1.84
CA GLY A 84 -8.65 -12.93 -3.04
C GLY A 84 -9.91 -12.10 -2.77
N GLN A 85 -10.23 -11.84 -1.51
CA GLN A 85 -11.28 -10.87 -1.17
C GLN A 85 -10.73 -9.46 -1.27
N LYS A 86 -11.59 -8.50 -1.60
CA LYS A 86 -11.16 -7.10 -1.69
C LYS A 86 -11.38 -6.36 -0.37
N PRO A 87 -10.47 -5.46 0.01
CA PRO A 87 -10.78 -4.47 1.04
C PRO A 87 -11.84 -3.50 0.53
N ASP A 88 -12.49 -2.78 1.43
CA ASP A 88 -13.50 -1.77 1.06
C ASP A 88 -12.84 -0.50 0.51
N ILE A 89 -11.61 -0.20 0.98
CA ILE A 89 -10.84 0.97 0.55
C ILE A 89 -9.33 0.69 0.63
N VAL A 90 -8.59 1.28 -0.31
CA VAL A 90 -7.12 1.37 -0.28
C VAL A 90 -6.74 2.81 0.03
N LEU A 91 -5.92 3.00 1.06
CA LEU A 91 -5.32 4.29 1.40
C LEU A 91 -3.81 4.23 1.13
N SER A 92 -3.32 5.11 0.29
CA SER A 92 -1.90 5.18 -0.06
C SER A 92 -1.27 6.48 0.42
N GLY A 93 -0.21 6.39 1.20
CA GLY A 93 0.51 7.53 1.80
C GLY A 93 0.80 7.32 3.31
N VAL A 94 0.99 8.37 4.11
CA VAL A 94 1.08 9.78 3.71
C VAL A 94 2.45 9.99 3.09
N ASN A 95 2.48 10.53 1.86
CA ASN A 95 3.73 10.74 1.15
C ASN A 95 4.57 11.84 1.79
N ARG A 96 5.88 11.66 1.81
CA ARG A 96 6.84 12.66 2.32
C ARG A 96 6.94 13.88 1.40
N GLY A 97 6.82 13.67 0.09
CA GLY A 97 6.91 14.71 -0.94
C GLY A 97 5.57 15.12 -1.53
N ASN A 98 5.62 16.02 -2.50
CA ASN A 98 4.45 16.48 -3.26
C ASN A 98 4.27 15.65 -4.53
N ASN A 99 3.03 15.22 -4.80
CA ASN A 99 2.64 14.45 -5.99
C ASN A 99 1.82 15.31 -6.98
N SER A 100 2.22 16.56 -7.20
CA SER A 100 1.53 17.46 -8.13
C SER A 100 2.11 17.42 -9.54
N ALA A 101 1.31 17.82 -10.52
CA ALA A 101 1.68 17.93 -11.94
C ALA A 101 2.30 16.63 -12.48
N GLU A 102 3.44 16.71 -13.14
CA GLU A 102 4.14 15.56 -13.74
C GLU A 102 4.59 14.52 -12.72
N ASN A 103 4.80 14.90 -11.46
CA ASN A 103 5.20 13.98 -10.39
C ASN A 103 4.16 12.89 -10.13
N VAL A 104 2.91 13.11 -10.47
CA VAL A 104 1.82 12.10 -10.36
C VAL A 104 2.19 10.84 -11.14
N LEU A 105 2.76 10.96 -12.33
CA LEU A 105 3.12 9.83 -13.19
C LEU A 105 4.26 8.98 -12.62
N TYR A 106 5.12 9.58 -11.81
CA TYR A 106 6.30 8.92 -11.22
C TYR A 106 6.08 8.48 -9.78
N SER A 107 4.98 8.88 -9.15
CA SER A 107 4.71 8.60 -7.74
C SER A 107 4.28 7.16 -7.52
N GLY A 108 5.01 6.44 -6.67
CA GLY A 108 4.61 5.12 -6.19
C GLY A 108 3.37 5.18 -5.29
N THR A 109 3.20 6.26 -4.53
CA THR A 109 1.99 6.52 -3.74
C THR A 109 0.74 6.55 -4.63
N ILE A 110 0.81 7.28 -5.73
CA ILE A 110 -0.28 7.35 -6.73
C ILE A 110 -0.40 6.02 -7.48
N GLY A 111 0.72 5.37 -7.79
CA GLY A 111 0.75 4.06 -8.45
C GLY A 111 -0.02 2.99 -7.66
N ALA A 112 0.12 2.96 -6.34
CA ALA A 112 -0.65 2.07 -5.48
C ALA A 112 -2.15 2.41 -5.49
N ALA A 113 -2.51 3.69 -5.46
CA ALA A 113 -3.90 4.13 -5.55
C ALA A 113 -4.52 3.74 -6.90
N ILE A 114 -3.78 3.90 -8.00
CA ILE A 114 -4.20 3.46 -9.35
C ILE A 114 -4.44 1.95 -9.35
N GLU A 115 -3.55 1.16 -8.76
CA GLU A 115 -3.75 -0.29 -8.69
C GLU A 115 -5.03 -0.65 -7.93
N GLY A 116 -5.29 -0.01 -6.80
CA GLY A 116 -6.56 -0.17 -6.07
C GLY A 116 -7.77 0.10 -6.96
N ALA A 117 -7.74 1.19 -7.71
CA ALA A 117 -8.83 1.55 -8.64
C ALA A 117 -8.98 0.53 -9.78
N LEU A 118 -7.88 0.04 -10.36
CA LEU A 118 -7.91 -1.00 -11.40
C LEU A 118 -8.51 -2.31 -10.87
N GLN A 119 -8.29 -2.62 -9.61
CA GLN A 119 -8.91 -3.78 -8.94
C GLN A 119 -10.37 -3.52 -8.52
N GLY A 120 -10.93 -2.34 -8.83
CA GLY A 120 -12.31 -1.97 -8.49
C GLY A 120 -12.52 -1.65 -7.01
N ILE A 121 -11.50 -1.12 -6.34
CA ILE A 121 -11.52 -0.70 -4.94
C ILE A 121 -11.44 0.84 -4.88
N LYS A 122 -12.06 1.42 -3.85
CA LYS A 122 -11.95 2.87 -3.58
C LYS A 122 -10.59 3.24 -3.01
#